data_53d2a3a401bd561be85efefa3dd1073b
#
_entry.id   53d2a3a401bd561be85efefa3dd1073b
#
_cell.length_a   1.000
_cell.length_b   1.000
_cell.length_c   1.000
_cell.angle_alpha   90.00
_cell.angle_beta   90.00
_cell.angle_gamma   90.00
#
_symmetry.space_group_name_H-M   'P 1'
#
loop_
_entity.id
_entity.type
_entity.pdbx_description
1 polymer ?
#
loop_
_entity_poly.entity_id
_entity_poly.type
_entity_poly.pdbx_seq_one_letter_code
_entity_poly.pdbx_strand_id
1 'polypeptide(L)'
;MIATVPMFAFPIALLFGIDKFGFLRLLGIFFGFLGVYLLIAPKAALTDPSVAWVIPIALIAPMFYGLEGNFVAKFGTGNSSPIEVLLGASIIGCFVTFPLALLSNQFVNPFVQWSSAHYAILFSSVIHGAVYATYVWLVTKVGSVFSAQVSYFVTLAGVLWSMLILDEVHSKFIWISLACMILGMALVKPRSQQN
;
A
#
# COMPACT_ATOMS: atom_id res chain seq x y z
N MET A 1 6.08 4.56 3.31
CA MET A 1 6.52 3.29 2.67
C MET A 1 5.48 2.70 1.71
N ILE A 2 4.17 2.67 2.03
CA ILE A 2 3.15 2.07 1.15
C ILE A 2 3.07 2.72 -0.25
N ALA A 3 3.37 4.01 -0.37
CA ALA A 3 3.43 4.72 -1.64
C ALA A 3 4.51 4.22 -2.63
N THR A 4 5.39 3.29 -2.22
CA THR A 4 6.34 2.63 -3.11
C THR A 4 5.77 1.39 -3.81
N VAL A 5 4.56 0.94 -3.47
CA VAL A 5 3.91 -0.25 -4.07
C VAL A 5 3.90 -0.23 -5.60
N PRO A 6 3.55 0.88 -6.30
CA PRO A 6 3.54 0.91 -7.76
C PRO A 6 4.90 0.64 -8.41
N MET A 7 5.98 0.98 -7.70
CA MET A 7 7.36 0.74 -8.17
C MET A 7 7.68 -0.75 -8.26
N PHE A 8 7.13 -1.55 -7.36
CA PHE A 8 7.28 -2.99 -7.38
C PHE A 8 6.22 -3.65 -8.27
N ALA A 9 4.99 -3.13 -8.27
CA ALA A 9 3.90 -3.70 -9.04
C ALA A 9 4.19 -3.71 -10.55
N PHE A 10 4.77 -2.65 -11.11
CA PHE A 10 5.02 -2.57 -12.55
C PHE A 10 6.09 -3.57 -13.05
N PRO A 11 7.30 -3.65 -12.47
CA PRO A 11 8.27 -4.66 -12.88
C PRO A 11 7.74 -6.09 -12.73
N ILE A 12 7.01 -6.37 -11.64
CA ILE A 12 6.42 -7.69 -11.41
C ILE A 12 5.34 -7.98 -12.47
N ALA A 13 4.52 -6.99 -12.85
CA ALA A 13 3.54 -7.14 -13.91
C ALA A 13 4.17 -7.49 -15.27
N LEU A 14 5.30 -6.87 -15.58
CA LEU A 14 6.08 -7.18 -16.78
C LEU A 14 6.65 -8.60 -16.73
N LEU A 15 7.22 -9.01 -15.60
CA LEU A 15 7.76 -10.37 -15.39
C LEU A 15 6.66 -11.43 -15.48
N PHE A 16 5.46 -11.13 -14.99
CA PHE A 16 4.31 -12.03 -15.10
C PHE A 16 3.66 -12.04 -16.47
N GLY A 17 4.06 -11.14 -17.38
CA GLY A 17 3.48 -11.01 -18.72
C GLY A 17 2.03 -10.50 -18.73
N ILE A 18 1.57 -9.91 -17.63
CA ILE A 18 0.20 -9.40 -17.48
C ILE A 18 0.07 -7.92 -17.88
N ASP A 19 1.18 -7.23 -18.05
CA ASP A 19 1.20 -5.86 -18.55
C ASP A 19 2.25 -5.70 -19.65
N LYS A 20 2.14 -4.60 -20.41
CA LYS A 20 3.09 -4.26 -21.48
C LYS A 20 3.87 -3.03 -21.08
N PHE A 21 5.15 -3.01 -21.52
CA PHE A 21 5.96 -1.83 -21.34
C PHE A 21 5.33 -0.64 -22.07
N GLY A 22 5.20 0.47 -21.34
CA GLY A 22 4.69 1.73 -21.89
C GLY A 22 5.48 2.89 -21.31
N PHE A 23 6.01 3.77 -22.19
CA PHE A 23 6.82 4.90 -21.78
C PHE A 23 6.07 5.86 -20.84
N LEU A 24 4.79 6.12 -21.11
CA LEU A 24 3.95 6.96 -20.24
C LEU A 24 3.74 6.34 -18.84
N ARG A 25 3.61 5.00 -18.78
CA ARG A 25 3.51 4.29 -17.49
C ARG A 25 4.81 4.38 -16.70
N LEU A 26 5.95 4.21 -17.39
CA LEU A 26 7.25 4.37 -16.74
C LEU A 26 7.45 5.79 -16.21
N LEU A 27 7.10 6.81 -17.00
CA LEU A 27 7.12 8.20 -16.55
C LEU A 27 6.18 8.44 -15.36
N GLY A 28 4.98 7.88 -15.39
CA GLY A 28 4.03 7.99 -14.28
C GLY A 28 4.58 7.40 -12.98
N ILE A 29 5.18 6.21 -13.06
CA ILE A 29 5.82 5.57 -11.92
C ILE A 29 7.04 6.38 -11.44
N PHE A 30 7.82 6.94 -12.36
CA PHE A 30 8.95 7.81 -12.03
C PHE A 30 8.50 9.08 -11.27
N PHE A 31 7.45 9.76 -11.75
CA PHE A 31 6.90 10.92 -11.05
C PHE A 31 6.31 10.54 -9.69
N GLY A 32 5.64 9.41 -9.61
CA GLY A 32 5.16 8.88 -8.33
C GLY A 32 6.30 8.62 -7.35
N PHE A 33 7.39 7.99 -7.82
CA PHE A 33 8.59 7.78 -7.02
C PHE A 33 9.25 9.09 -6.58
N LEU A 34 9.40 10.04 -7.49
CA LEU A 34 9.94 11.35 -7.19
C LEU A 34 9.10 12.04 -6.10
N GLY A 35 7.78 11.94 -6.19
CA GLY A 35 6.87 12.42 -5.15
C GLY A 35 7.12 11.76 -3.80
N VAL A 36 7.22 10.43 -3.75
CA VAL A 36 7.53 9.69 -2.51
C VAL A 36 8.90 10.10 -1.97
N TYR A 37 9.91 10.22 -2.83
CA TYR A 37 11.24 10.65 -2.43
C TYR A 37 11.23 12.05 -1.81
N LEU A 38 10.58 13.02 -2.44
CA LEU A 38 10.45 14.39 -1.93
C LEU A 38 9.67 14.44 -0.59
N LEU A 39 8.74 13.52 -0.37
CA LEU A 39 8.00 13.41 0.88
C LEU A 39 8.88 12.92 2.04
N ILE A 40 9.78 11.97 1.75
CA ILE A 40 10.58 11.26 2.76
C ILE A 40 11.94 11.94 2.97
N ALA A 41 12.58 12.44 1.92
CA ALA A 41 13.94 12.95 1.95
C ALA A 41 14.18 14.05 3.00
N PRO A 42 13.30 15.05 3.18
CA PRO A 42 13.49 16.06 4.21
C PRO A 42 13.49 15.50 5.64
N LYS A 43 12.72 14.43 5.87
CA LYS A 43 12.66 13.75 7.17
C LYS A 43 13.80 12.75 7.35
N ALA A 44 14.21 12.08 6.27
CA ALA A 44 15.33 11.13 6.29
C ALA A 44 16.69 11.82 6.61
N ALA A 45 16.85 13.06 6.19
CA ALA A 45 18.04 13.86 6.54
C ALA A 45 18.17 14.14 8.05
N LEU A 46 17.09 14.00 8.80
CA LEU A 46 17.04 14.15 10.26
C LEU A 46 17.10 12.81 11.00
N THR A 47 17.11 11.70 10.27
CA THR A 47 17.12 10.36 10.87
C THR A 47 18.56 9.94 11.14
N ASP A 48 18.81 9.40 12.33
CA ASP A 48 20.10 8.86 12.70
C ASP A 48 20.58 7.83 11.65
N PRO A 49 21.77 8.00 11.06
CA PRO A 49 22.32 7.04 10.09
C PRO A 49 22.37 5.60 10.60
N SER A 50 22.43 5.39 11.92
CA SER A 50 22.42 4.06 12.53
C SER A 50 21.16 3.25 12.27
N VAL A 51 20.03 3.88 11.92
CA VAL A 51 18.76 3.20 11.62
C VAL A 51 18.47 3.09 10.12
N ALA A 52 19.38 3.54 9.25
CA ALA A 52 19.18 3.49 7.81
C ALA A 52 19.00 2.05 7.26
N TRP A 53 19.53 1.05 7.95
CA TRP A 53 19.36 -0.38 7.62
C TRP A 53 17.90 -0.87 7.73
N VAL A 54 17.03 -0.14 8.47
CA VAL A 54 15.60 -0.46 8.56
C VAL A 54 14.87 -0.17 7.25
N ILE A 55 15.38 0.75 6.40
CA ILE A 55 14.73 1.15 5.15
C ILE A 55 14.55 -0.03 4.19
N PRO A 56 15.58 -0.85 3.87
CA PRO A 56 15.40 -2.05 3.03
C PRO A 56 14.37 -3.03 3.59
N ILE A 57 14.37 -3.24 4.91
CA ILE A 57 13.39 -4.12 5.57
C ILE A 57 11.97 -3.57 5.39
N ALA A 58 11.79 -2.27 5.57
CA ALA A 58 10.50 -1.62 5.42
C ALA A 58 9.97 -1.65 3.96
N LEU A 59 10.84 -1.83 2.97
CA LEU A 59 10.45 -1.98 1.55
C LEU A 59 9.97 -3.40 1.20
N ILE A 60 10.20 -4.38 2.06
CA ILE A 60 9.71 -5.76 1.86
C ILE A 60 8.18 -5.78 1.81
N ALA A 61 7.51 -5.05 2.70
CA ALA A 61 6.04 -5.02 2.72
C ALA A 61 5.43 -4.48 1.42
N PRO A 62 5.79 -3.28 0.89
CA PRO A 62 5.26 -2.81 -0.39
C PRO A 62 5.64 -3.70 -1.58
N MET A 63 6.78 -4.41 -1.53
CA MET A 63 7.12 -5.41 -2.53
C MET A 63 6.10 -6.57 -2.53
N PHE A 64 5.75 -7.10 -1.36
CA PHE A 64 4.74 -8.14 -1.25
C PHE A 64 3.34 -7.67 -1.64
N TYR A 65 2.96 -6.42 -1.33
CA TYR A 65 1.70 -5.83 -1.84
C TYR A 65 1.69 -5.75 -3.37
N GLY A 66 2.82 -5.35 -3.98
CA GLY A 66 2.97 -5.36 -5.44
C GLY A 66 2.86 -6.77 -6.03
N LEU A 67 3.44 -7.78 -5.35
CA LEU A 67 3.36 -9.18 -5.74
C LEU A 67 1.93 -9.71 -5.62
N GLU A 68 1.25 -9.46 -4.51
CA GLU A 68 -0.14 -9.87 -4.26
C GLU A 68 -1.08 -9.33 -5.34
N GLY A 69 -1.05 -8.03 -5.62
CA GLY A 69 -1.89 -7.42 -6.65
C GLY A 69 -1.66 -8.04 -8.04
N ASN A 70 -0.40 -8.35 -8.36
CA ASN A 70 -0.06 -9.02 -9.63
C ASN A 70 -0.49 -10.49 -9.65
N PHE A 71 -0.39 -11.17 -8.52
CA PHE A 71 -0.88 -12.55 -8.39
C PHE A 71 -2.39 -12.62 -8.63
N VAL A 72 -3.17 -11.74 -7.98
CA VAL A 72 -4.62 -11.62 -8.19
C VAL A 72 -4.94 -11.24 -9.63
N ALA A 73 -4.19 -10.32 -10.25
CA ALA A 73 -4.42 -9.92 -11.64
C ALA A 73 -4.13 -11.04 -12.64
N LYS A 74 -3.19 -11.96 -12.32
CA LYS A 74 -2.79 -13.08 -13.19
C LYS A 74 -3.67 -14.30 -13.04
N PHE A 75 -3.90 -14.71 -11.80
CA PHE A 75 -4.56 -15.97 -11.48
C PHE A 75 -6.04 -15.79 -11.08
N GLY A 76 -6.45 -14.55 -10.83
CA GLY A 76 -7.77 -14.25 -10.27
C GLY A 76 -7.90 -14.70 -8.82
N THR A 77 -9.14 -14.75 -8.37
CA THR A 77 -9.50 -15.28 -7.04
C THR A 77 -10.13 -16.69 -7.13
N GLY A 78 -10.08 -17.31 -8.30
CA GLY A 78 -10.82 -18.54 -8.58
C GLY A 78 -12.32 -18.31 -8.47
N ASN A 79 -13.02 -19.19 -7.74
CA ASN A 79 -14.44 -19.03 -7.42
C ASN A 79 -14.69 -18.31 -6.10
N SER A 80 -13.63 -17.82 -5.41
CA SER A 80 -13.73 -17.18 -4.13
C SER A 80 -14.05 -15.69 -4.28
N SER A 81 -14.89 -15.19 -3.38
CA SER A 81 -15.11 -13.75 -3.26
C SER A 81 -13.89 -13.04 -2.65
N PRO A 82 -13.70 -11.73 -2.87
CA PRO A 82 -12.60 -10.98 -2.25
C PRO A 82 -12.58 -11.08 -0.72
N ILE A 83 -13.74 -11.19 -0.08
CA ILE A 83 -13.86 -11.34 1.38
C ILE A 83 -13.37 -12.72 1.83
N GLU A 84 -13.66 -13.79 1.08
CA GLU A 84 -13.17 -15.14 1.37
C GLU A 84 -11.64 -15.21 1.24
N VAL A 85 -11.07 -14.55 0.23
CA VAL A 85 -9.61 -14.44 0.08
C VAL A 85 -9.00 -13.72 1.29
N LEU A 86 -9.59 -12.60 1.71
CA LEU A 86 -9.15 -11.87 2.90
C LEU A 86 -9.27 -12.73 4.17
N LEU A 87 -10.37 -13.46 4.34
CA LEU A 87 -10.56 -14.36 5.48
C LEU A 87 -9.48 -15.44 5.53
N GLY A 88 -9.21 -16.10 4.40
CA GLY A 88 -8.14 -17.10 4.31
C GLY A 88 -6.77 -16.53 4.63
N ALA A 89 -6.43 -15.38 4.06
CA ALA A 89 -5.17 -14.68 4.35
C ALA A 89 -5.06 -14.28 5.83
N SER A 90 -6.15 -13.81 6.44
CA SER A 90 -6.20 -13.42 7.86
C SER A 90 -6.03 -14.62 8.78
N ILE A 91 -6.65 -15.76 8.46
CA ILE A 91 -6.47 -17.01 9.23
C ILE A 91 -5.01 -17.46 9.19
N ILE A 92 -4.40 -17.52 8.01
CA ILE A 92 -2.98 -17.87 7.87
C ILE A 92 -2.10 -16.84 8.60
N GLY A 93 -2.40 -15.56 8.45
CA GLY A 93 -1.71 -14.49 9.17
C GLY A 93 -1.77 -14.67 10.68
N CYS A 94 -2.93 -15.02 11.24
CA CYS A 94 -3.07 -15.34 12.66
C CYS A 94 -2.19 -16.52 13.10
N PHE A 95 -2.17 -17.61 12.32
CA PHE A 95 -1.33 -18.77 12.63
C PHE A 95 0.17 -18.46 12.63
N VAL A 96 0.61 -17.53 11.80
CA VAL A 96 2.01 -17.10 11.73
C VAL A 96 2.34 -16.08 12.80
N THR A 97 1.48 -15.08 13.00
CA THR A 97 1.77 -13.95 13.90
C THR A 97 1.54 -14.29 15.37
N PHE A 98 0.60 -15.18 15.68
CA PHE A 98 0.28 -15.55 17.07
C PHE A 98 1.49 -16.15 17.82
N PRO A 99 2.19 -17.19 17.29
CA PRO A 99 3.41 -17.68 17.93
C PRO A 99 4.49 -16.62 18.08
N LEU A 100 4.67 -15.76 17.06
CA LEU A 100 5.65 -14.69 17.11
C LEU A 100 5.33 -13.65 18.19
N ALA A 101 4.05 -13.31 18.37
CA ALA A 101 3.61 -12.40 19.43
C ALA A 101 3.87 -12.98 20.84
N LEU A 102 3.67 -14.28 21.01
CA LEU A 102 3.97 -14.96 22.28
C LEU A 102 5.48 -15.01 22.56
N LEU A 103 6.29 -15.36 21.56
CA LEU A 103 7.75 -15.46 21.71
C LEU A 103 8.42 -14.09 21.93
N SER A 104 7.86 -13.04 21.38
CA SER A 104 8.37 -11.67 21.53
C SER A 104 7.85 -10.95 22.77
N ASN A 105 7.00 -11.59 23.58
CA ASN A 105 6.30 -10.97 24.72
C ASN A 105 5.46 -9.73 24.32
N GLN A 106 4.99 -9.67 23.07
CA GLN A 106 4.14 -8.60 22.56
C GLN A 106 2.66 -9.01 22.48
N PHE A 107 2.30 -10.15 23.04
CA PHE A 107 0.92 -10.60 23.03
C PHE A 107 0.05 -9.75 23.96
N VAL A 108 -0.96 -9.12 23.40
CA VAL A 108 -1.99 -8.38 24.12
C VAL A 108 -3.20 -9.28 24.30
N ASN A 109 -3.58 -9.54 25.56
CA ASN A 109 -4.75 -10.37 25.85
C ASN A 109 -6.05 -9.63 25.45
N PRO A 110 -6.85 -10.15 24.50
CA PRO A 110 -8.09 -9.50 24.07
C PRO A 110 -9.25 -9.60 25.09
N PHE A 111 -9.09 -10.38 26.14
CA PHE A 111 -10.12 -10.60 27.17
C PHE A 111 -9.97 -9.71 28.41
N VAL A 112 -9.04 -8.74 28.37
CA VAL A 112 -8.91 -7.71 29.40
C VAL A 112 -9.88 -6.56 29.14
N GLN A 113 -9.99 -5.63 30.09
CA GLN A 113 -10.82 -4.44 29.92
C GLN A 113 -10.34 -3.63 28.69
N TRP A 114 -11.25 -3.38 27.76
CA TRP A 114 -10.96 -2.69 26.53
C TRP A 114 -10.72 -1.19 26.74
N SER A 115 -9.60 -0.72 26.25
CA SER A 115 -9.28 0.70 26.14
C SER A 115 -9.74 1.27 24.77
N SER A 116 -9.67 2.58 24.63
CA SER A 116 -9.96 3.26 23.35
C SER A 116 -9.14 2.70 22.20
N ALA A 117 -7.90 2.24 22.46
CA ALA A 117 -7.04 1.61 21.45
C ALA A 117 -7.62 0.29 20.92
N HIS A 118 -8.22 -0.55 21.78
CA HIS A 118 -8.85 -1.81 21.35
C HIS A 118 -10.05 -1.55 20.44
N TYR A 119 -10.90 -0.57 20.78
CA TYR A 119 -12.02 -0.16 19.92
C TYR A 119 -11.54 0.42 18.58
N ALA A 120 -10.48 1.23 18.59
CA ALA A 120 -9.90 1.78 17.37
C ALA A 120 -9.36 0.68 16.43
N ILE A 121 -8.68 -0.34 16.98
CA ILE A 121 -8.19 -1.49 16.21
C ILE A 121 -9.35 -2.28 15.62
N LEU A 122 -10.40 -2.58 16.41
CA LEU A 122 -11.58 -3.29 15.92
C LEU A 122 -12.25 -2.54 14.76
N PHE A 123 -12.51 -1.24 14.95
CA PHE A 123 -13.12 -0.40 13.93
C PHE A 123 -12.26 -0.30 12.66
N SER A 124 -10.97 -0.11 12.82
CA SER A 124 -9.99 -0.10 11.71
C SER A 124 -9.99 -1.43 10.95
N SER A 125 -10.10 -2.57 11.65
CA SER A 125 -10.13 -3.89 11.01
C SER A 125 -11.38 -4.10 10.16
N VAL A 126 -12.55 -3.63 10.62
CA VAL A 126 -13.80 -3.69 9.83
C VAL A 126 -13.69 -2.84 8.57
N ILE A 127 -13.18 -1.60 8.69
CA ILE A 127 -12.96 -0.73 7.54
C ILE A 127 -11.95 -1.37 6.58
N HIS A 128 -10.87 -1.93 7.10
CA HIS A 128 -9.84 -2.60 6.29
C HIS A 128 -10.43 -3.74 5.47
N GLY A 129 -11.31 -4.55 6.04
CA GLY A 129 -12.00 -5.61 5.31
C GLY A 129 -12.79 -5.09 4.10
N ALA A 130 -13.55 -4.01 4.26
CA ALA A 130 -14.30 -3.39 3.17
C ALA A 130 -13.36 -2.78 2.10
N VAL A 131 -12.32 -2.09 2.53
CA VAL A 131 -11.31 -1.47 1.63
C VAL A 131 -10.56 -2.54 0.85
N TYR A 132 -10.14 -3.63 1.50
CA TYR A 132 -9.45 -4.73 0.84
C TYR A 132 -10.32 -5.40 -0.21
N ALA A 133 -11.58 -5.70 0.10
CA ALA A 133 -12.53 -6.28 -0.85
C ALA A 133 -12.69 -5.39 -2.09
N THR A 134 -12.80 -4.07 -1.88
CA THR A 134 -12.88 -3.09 -2.96
C THR A 134 -11.58 -3.04 -3.78
N TYR A 135 -10.42 -3.13 -3.13
CA TYR A 135 -9.11 -3.16 -3.80
C TYR A 135 -8.95 -4.40 -4.68
N VAL A 136 -9.26 -5.59 -4.17
CA VAL A 136 -9.20 -6.83 -4.95
C VAL A 136 -10.14 -6.75 -6.16
N TRP A 137 -11.37 -6.25 -5.97
CA TRP A 137 -12.29 -6.00 -7.07
C TRP A 137 -11.70 -5.03 -8.11
N LEU A 138 -11.06 -3.93 -7.66
CA LEU A 138 -10.43 -2.97 -8.55
C LEU A 138 -9.31 -3.62 -9.38
N VAL A 139 -8.45 -4.44 -8.74
CA VAL A 139 -7.37 -5.18 -9.42
C VAL A 139 -7.91 -6.04 -10.55
N THR A 140 -9.02 -6.74 -10.32
CA THR A 140 -9.64 -7.60 -11.37
C THR A 140 -10.21 -6.78 -12.52
N LYS A 141 -10.62 -5.53 -12.29
CA LYS A 141 -11.25 -4.67 -13.32
C LYS A 141 -10.24 -3.87 -14.14
N VAL A 142 -9.24 -3.27 -13.51
CA VAL A 142 -8.35 -2.31 -14.16
C VAL A 142 -6.87 -2.71 -14.16
N GLY A 143 -6.55 -3.85 -13.57
CA GLY A 143 -5.20 -4.41 -13.49
C GLY A 143 -4.41 -3.92 -12.28
N SER A 144 -3.35 -4.68 -11.95
CA SER A 144 -2.54 -4.49 -10.74
C SER A 144 -1.77 -3.15 -10.71
N VAL A 145 -1.18 -2.76 -11.84
CA VAL A 145 -0.34 -1.54 -11.92
C VAL A 145 -1.17 -0.27 -11.71
N PHE A 146 -2.37 -0.21 -12.28
CA PHE A 146 -3.26 0.92 -12.06
C PHE A 146 -3.80 0.91 -10.61
N SER A 147 -4.24 -0.24 -10.12
CA SER A 147 -4.77 -0.38 -8.76
C SER A 147 -3.72 -0.05 -7.70
N ALA A 148 -2.45 -0.40 -7.93
CA ALA A 148 -1.36 -0.07 -7.01
C ALA A 148 -1.24 1.44 -6.73
N GLN A 149 -1.71 2.30 -7.65
CA GLN A 149 -1.68 3.76 -7.47
C GLN A 149 -2.63 4.29 -6.40
N VAL A 150 -3.56 3.47 -5.92
CA VAL A 150 -4.37 3.77 -4.73
C VAL A 150 -3.46 4.15 -3.57
N SER A 151 -2.24 3.60 -3.50
CA SER A 151 -1.25 3.95 -2.47
C SER A 151 -0.81 5.42 -2.50
N TYR A 152 -0.76 6.06 -3.68
CA TYR A 152 -0.51 7.49 -3.79
C TYR A 152 -1.71 8.30 -3.29
N PHE A 153 -2.92 7.87 -3.66
CA PHE A 153 -4.15 8.52 -3.22
C PHE A 153 -4.31 8.43 -1.69
N VAL A 154 -4.01 7.27 -1.10
CA VAL A 154 -4.01 7.06 0.36
C VAL A 154 -2.99 7.99 1.03
N THR A 155 -1.80 8.16 0.43
CA THR A 155 -0.77 9.06 0.98
C THR A 155 -1.23 10.52 0.95
N LEU A 156 -1.84 10.95 -0.17
CA LEU A 156 -2.40 12.29 -0.33
C LEU A 156 -3.52 12.54 0.70
N ALA A 157 -4.46 11.61 0.82
CA ALA A 157 -5.53 11.68 1.81
C ALA A 157 -4.97 11.73 3.24
N GLY A 158 -3.92 10.93 3.54
CA GLY A 158 -3.26 10.94 4.84
C GLY A 158 -2.66 12.31 5.20
N VAL A 159 -2.02 12.99 4.23
CA VAL A 159 -1.50 14.34 4.43
C VAL A 159 -2.63 15.33 4.68
N LEU A 160 -3.72 15.26 3.92
CA LEU A 160 -4.88 16.14 4.13
C LEU A 160 -5.53 15.91 5.51
N TRP A 161 -5.67 14.65 5.92
CA TRP A 161 -6.22 14.31 7.24
C TRP A 161 -5.31 14.78 8.37
N SER A 162 -3.98 14.68 8.24
CA SER A 162 -3.07 15.17 9.27
C SER A 162 -3.16 16.69 9.45
N MET A 163 -3.39 17.43 8.37
CA MET A 163 -3.64 18.87 8.44
C MET A 163 -4.99 19.20 9.12
N LEU A 164 -6.05 18.45 8.78
CA LEU A 164 -7.41 18.75 9.25
C LEU A 164 -7.66 18.31 10.70
N ILE A 165 -7.07 17.20 11.12
CA ILE A 165 -7.35 16.60 12.43
C ILE A 165 -6.26 16.91 13.46
N LEU A 166 -5.00 16.98 13.01
CA LEU A 166 -3.83 17.16 13.88
C LEU A 166 -3.25 18.57 13.80
N ASP A 167 -3.87 19.48 13.01
CA ASP A 167 -3.39 20.85 12.77
C ASP A 167 -1.90 20.89 12.35
N GLU A 168 -1.42 19.83 11.67
CA GLU A 168 -0.04 19.78 11.21
C GLU A 168 0.22 20.76 10.07
N VAL A 169 1.24 21.59 10.22
CA VAL A 169 1.71 22.48 9.17
C VAL A 169 2.80 21.79 8.36
N HIS A 170 2.57 21.66 7.07
CA HIS A 170 3.48 20.97 6.19
C HIS A 170 4.37 21.93 5.37
N SER A 171 5.61 21.49 5.12
CA SER A 171 6.58 22.22 4.31
C SER A 171 6.15 22.32 2.84
N LYS A 172 6.72 23.30 2.11
CA LYS A 172 6.48 23.44 0.66
C LYS A 172 6.83 22.18 -0.14
N PHE A 173 7.80 21.39 0.33
CA PHE A 173 8.20 20.13 -0.30
C PHE A 173 7.08 19.10 -0.35
N ILE A 174 6.17 19.09 0.63
CA ILE A 174 5.03 18.17 0.64
C ILE A 174 4.06 18.49 -0.52
N TRP A 175 3.80 19.77 -0.78
CA TRP A 175 2.94 20.17 -1.90
C TRP A 175 3.51 19.80 -3.26
N ILE A 176 4.83 19.95 -3.44
CA ILE A 176 5.52 19.53 -4.67
C ILE A 176 5.46 18.00 -4.79
N SER A 177 5.67 17.29 -3.69
CA SER A 177 5.56 15.83 -3.61
C SER A 177 4.17 15.35 -4.04
N LEU A 178 3.11 15.95 -3.49
CA LEU A 178 1.72 15.61 -3.83
C LEU A 178 1.42 15.90 -5.31
N ALA A 179 1.89 17.02 -5.84
CA ALA A 179 1.73 17.36 -7.27
C ALA A 179 2.43 16.30 -8.16
N CYS A 180 3.64 15.88 -7.82
CA CYS A 180 4.34 14.80 -8.53
C CYS A 180 3.56 13.48 -8.47
N MET A 181 3.00 13.10 -7.32
CA MET A 181 2.19 11.89 -7.19
C MET A 181 0.93 11.95 -8.06
N ILE A 182 0.22 13.10 -8.07
CA ILE A 182 -0.99 13.30 -8.90
C ILE A 182 -0.64 13.19 -10.39
N LEU A 183 0.46 13.82 -10.82
CA LEU A 183 0.95 13.69 -12.19
C LEU A 183 1.31 12.23 -12.51
N GLY A 184 1.96 11.54 -11.59
CA GLY A 184 2.26 10.12 -11.72
C GLY A 184 1.00 9.28 -11.94
N MET A 185 -0.04 9.50 -11.15
CA MET A 185 -1.33 8.82 -11.30
C MET A 185 -2.00 9.12 -12.66
N ALA A 186 -1.98 10.37 -13.10
CA ALA A 186 -2.62 10.78 -14.35
C ALA A 186 -1.98 10.15 -15.61
N LEU A 187 -0.69 9.83 -15.54
CA LEU A 187 0.06 9.24 -16.65
C LEU A 187 -0.15 7.71 -16.79
N VAL A 188 -0.55 7.03 -15.71
CA VAL A 188 -0.79 5.58 -15.74
C VAL A 188 -2.28 5.31 -16.03
N LYS A 189 -2.57 4.88 -17.23
CA LYS A 189 -3.93 4.53 -17.66
C LYS A 189 -4.31 3.10 -17.20
N PRO A 190 -5.62 2.87 -16.92
CA PRO A 190 -6.12 1.53 -16.67
C PRO A 190 -5.82 0.61 -17.87
N ARG A 191 -5.71 -0.69 -17.61
CA ARG A 191 -5.63 -1.68 -18.69
C ARG A 191 -6.95 -1.68 -19.44
N SER A 192 -6.90 -1.44 -20.75
CA SER A 192 -8.08 -1.67 -21.60
C SER A 192 -8.43 -3.16 -21.55
N GLN A 193 -9.65 -3.48 -21.14
CA GLN A 193 -10.15 -4.84 -21.28
C GLN A 193 -10.18 -5.13 -22.79
N GLN A 194 -9.30 -6.00 -23.24
CA GLN A 194 -9.45 -6.59 -24.57
C GLN A 194 -10.60 -7.60 -24.44
N ASN A 195 -11.74 -7.24 -25.07
CA ASN A 195 -12.83 -8.17 -25.35
C ASN A 195 -12.33 -9.28 -26.26
#